data_79a014f49aaf0875cdec443961d1b5de
#
_entry.id   79a014f49aaf0875cdec443961d1b5de
#
_cell.length_a   1.000
_cell.length_b   1.000
_cell.length_c   1.000
_cell.angle_alpha   90.00
_cell.angle_beta   90.00
_cell.angle_gamma   90.00
#
_symmetry.space_group_name_H-M   'P 1'
#
loop_
_entity.id
_entity.type
_entity.pdbx_description
1 polymer ?
#
loop_
_entity_poly.entity_id
_entity_poly.type
_entity_poly.pdbx_seq_one_letter_code
_entity_poly.pdbx_strand_id
1 'polypeptide(L)'
;PARPFSHNPANKRGGVYHMFNWRGFLDFRGGALADMACHTMDSIFMSMNPGYPEAVEVIEINGQSSDMFPKGAILKWTYGPGTLPNGKARPGFTVTWYDGMLKNEKGEDALALERVAKAIGEEKLRMPDGSLQKIPTSGNVYIGTKESLLVTGDYGDRSRIIPEVNMQKL
;
A
#
# COMPACT_ATOMS: atom_id res chain seq x y z
N PRO A 1 -12.68 -12.64 22.27
CA PRO A 1 -13.06 -12.39 23.67
C PRO A 1 -14.12 -11.30 23.76
N ALA A 2 -14.99 -11.41 24.78
CA ALA A 2 -15.99 -10.40 25.05
C ALA A 2 -15.30 -9.16 25.66
N ARG A 3 -15.52 -7.99 25.05
CA ARG A 3 -15.06 -6.71 25.58
C ARG A 3 -16.27 -5.89 26.04
N PRO A 4 -16.18 -5.15 27.15
CA PRO A 4 -17.26 -4.28 27.57
C PRO A 4 -17.50 -3.20 26.52
N PHE A 5 -18.77 -2.81 26.36
CA PHE A 5 -19.11 -1.69 25.49
C PHE A 5 -18.39 -0.42 25.97
N SER A 6 -17.75 0.28 25.03
CA SER A 6 -17.09 1.54 25.31
C SER A 6 -17.51 2.57 24.27
N HIS A 7 -17.87 3.75 24.71
CA HIS A 7 -18.25 4.86 23.85
C HIS A 7 -17.10 5.86 23.75
N ASN A 8 -16.75 6.23 22.51
CA ASN A 8 -15.80 7.29 22.25
C ASN A 8 -16.58 8.55 21.79
N PRO A 9 -16.65 9.62 22.58
CA PRO A 9 -17.37 10.83 22.21
C PRO A 9 -16.87 11.49 20.91
N ALA A 10 -15.59 11.30 20.59
CA ALA A 10 -15.01 11.81 19.34
C ALA A 10 -15.42 10.99 18.09
N ASN A 11 -15.98 9.80 18.29
CA ASN A 11 -16.41 8.94 17.21
C ASN A 11 -17.91 9.11 16.95
N LYS A 12 -18.26 9.90 15.95
CA LYS A 12 -19.66 10.14 15.53
C LYS A 12 -20.42 8.87 15.11
N ARG A 13 -19.74 7.75 14.92
CA ARG A 13 -20.31 6.46 14.47
C ARG A 13 -20.64 5.53 15.64
N GLY A 14 -20.53 5.94 16.89
CA GLY A 14 -20.91 5.15 18.04
C GLY A 14 -19.74 4.57 18.84
N GLY A 15 -19.80 3.32 19.24
CA GLY A 15 -18.83 2.71 20.15
C GLY A 15 -17.42 2.57 19.60
N VAL A 16 -16.47 2.40 20.49
CA VAL A 16 -15.05 2.15 20.19
C VAL A 16 -14.90 0.95 19.24
N TYR A 17 -15.71 -0.09 19.45
CA TYR A 17 -15.71 -1.32 18.65
C TYR A 17 -16.77 -1.32 17.54
N HIS A 18 -17.11 -0.14 16.98
CA HIS A 18 -17.99 -0.06 15.82
C HIS A 18 -17.48 -0.93 14.68
N MET A 19 -18.39 -1.43 13.83
CA MET A 19 -18.07 -2.41 12.77
C MET A 19 -16.95 -1.98 11.81
N PHE A 20 -16.61 -0.72 11.76
CA PHE A 20 -15.45 -0.24 11.00
C PHE A 20 -14.16 -0.23 11.84
N ASN A 21 -14.25 0.09 13.13
CA ASN A 21 -13.07 0.25 14.00
C ASN A 21 -12.56 -1.09 14.55
N TRP A 22 -13.42 -2.12 14.68
CA TRP A 22 -13.07 -3.41 15.28
C TRP A 22 -11.89 -4.09 14.56
N ARG A 23 -11.71 -3.82 13.28
CA ARG A 23 -10.62 -4.39 12.49
C ARG A 23 -9.21 -3.94 12.92
N GLY A 24 -9.12 -2.84 13.66
CA GLY A 24 -7.88 -2.36 14.26
C GLY A 24 -7.45 -3.08 15.54
N PHE A 25 -8.32 -3.91 16.14
CA PHE A 25 -8.02 -4.63 17.38
C PHE A 25 -7.51 -6.04 17.11
N LEU A 26 -6.43 -6.43 17.79
CA LEU A 26 -5.78 -7.73 17.64
C LEU A 26 -6.73 -8.91 17.89
N ASP A 27 -7.69 -8.75 18.84
CA ASP A 27 -8.65 -9.80 19.18
C ASP A 27 -9.68 -10.10 18.07
N PHE A 28 -9.89 -9.18 17.14
CA PHE A 28 -11.02 -9.28 16.22
C PHE A 28 -10.60 -9.47 14.77
N ARG A 29 -9.44 -8.93 14.34
CA ARG A 29 -9.01 -9.02 12.94
C ARG A 29 -7.49 -8.77 12.78
N GLY A 30 -7.03 -8.76 11.53
CA GLY A 30 -5.61 -8.64 11.14
C GLY A 30 -5.16 -7.24 10.74
N GLY A 31 -5.85 -6.17 11.19
CA GLY A 31 -5.51 -4.79 10.84
C GLY A 31 -5.74 -4.44 9.38
N ALA A 32 -5.18 -3.31 8.93
CA ALA A 32 -5.33 -2.83 7.58
C ALA A 32 -4.72 -3.78 6.54
N LEU A 33 -3.61 -4.44 6.86
CA LEU A 33 -3.01 -5.42 5.95
C LEU A 33 -3.98 -6.55 5.60
N ALA A 34 -4.62 -7.17 6.58
CA ALA A 34 -5.57 -8.26 6.32
C ALA A 34 -6.89 -7.78 5.70
N ASP A 35 -7.25 -6.51 5.92
CA ASP A 35 -8.49 -5.93 5.39
C ASP A 35 -8.33 -5.43 3.96
N MET A 36 -7.22 -4.77 3.64
CA MET A 36 -7.05 -4.03 2.40
C MET A 36 -6.08 -4.68 1.39
N ALA A 37 -5.13 -5.51 1.86
CA ALA A 37 -4.16 -6.09 0.93
C ALA A 37 -4.81 -7.04 -0.08
N CYS A 38 -5.88 -7.73 0.28
CA CYS A 38 -6.64 -8.56 -0.65
C CYS A 38 -7.24 -7.76 -1.83
N HIS A 39 -7.48 -6.48 -1.65
CA HIS A 39 -7.96 -5.59 -2.72
C HIS A 39 -6.79 -4.99 -3.51
N THR A 40 -5.88 -4.31 -2.83
CA THR A 40 -4.81 -3.57 -3.49
C THR A 40 -3.73 -4.48 -4.08
N MET A 41 -3.39 -5.60 -3.43
CA MET A 41 -2.39 -6.54 -3.96
C MET A 41 -2.94 -7.52 -5.01
N ASP A 42 -4.24 -7.61 -5.19
CA ASP A 42 -4.88 -8.53 -6.15
C ASP A 42 -4.31 -8.37 -7.56
N SER A 43 -4.16 -7.13 -8.03
CA SER A 43 -3.57 -6.84 -9.34
C SER A 43 -2.14 -7.36 -9.49
N ILE A 44 -1.36 -7.41 -8.40
CA ILE A 44 0.00 -7.96 -8.39
C ILE A 44 -0.07 -9.49 -8.55
N PHE A 45 -0.97 -10.15 -7.82
CA PHE A 45 -1.15 -11.59 -7.93
C PHE A 45 -1.63 -12.00 -9.31
N MET A 46 -2.60 -11.28 -9.87
CA MET A 46 -3.10 -11.53 -11.22
C MET A 46 -2.03 -11.32 -12.31
N SER A 47 -1.23 -10.27 -12.21
CA SER A 47 -0.30 -9.89 -13.28
C SER A 47 1.06 -10.57 -13.16
N MET A 48 1.56 -10.79 -11.95
CA MET A 48 2.92 -11.25 -11.70
C MET A 48 3.02 -12.74 -11.32
N ASN A 49 1.89 -13.36 -10.93
CA ASN A 49 1.88 -14.75 -10.43
C ASN A 49 3.01 -15.01 -9.43
N PRO A 50 3.06 -14.30 -8.29
CA PRO A 50 4.24 -14.26 -7.42
C PRO A 50 4.57 -15.58 -6.74
N GLY A 51 3.56 -16.39 -6.42
CA GLY A 51 3.71 -17.56 -5.56
C GLY A 51 3.95 -17.17 -4.10
N TYR A 52 4.77 -17.95 -3.40
CA TYR A 52 5.17 -17.63 -2.02
C TYR A 52 6.39 -16.72 -2.01
N PRO A 53 6.47 -15.74 -1.09
CA PRO A 53 7.64 -14.91 -0.93
C PRO A 53 8.80 -15.72 -0.34
N GLU A 54 10.03 -15.41 -0.75
CA GLU A 54 11.26 -15.95 -0.16
C GLU A 54 11.57 -15.29 1.18
N ALA A 55 11.20 -14.03 1.35
CA ALA A 55 11.38 -13.27 2.58
C ALA A 55 10.25 -12.26 2.79
N VAL A 56 9.96 -12.01 4.08
CA VAL A 56 9.07 -10.93 4.54
C VAL A 56 9.82 -10.13 5.60
N GLU A 57 9.91 -8.83 5.40
CA GLU A 57 10.63 -7.91 6.28
C GLU A 57 9.66 -6.85 6.83
N VAL A 58 9.74 -6.57 8.11
CA VAL A 58 9.13 -5.40 8.73
C VAL A 58 10.15 -4.27 8.69
N ILE A 59 9.91 -3.26 7.85
CA ILE A 59 10.82 -2.12 7.68
C ILE A 59 10.58 -1.07 8.75
N GLU A 60 9.31 -0.75 9.02
CA GLU A 60 8.93 0.26 10.00
C GLU A 60 7.55 -0.03 10.58
N ILE A 61 7.38 0.31 11.87
CA ILE A 61 6.08 0.26 12.56
C ILE A 61 5.93 1.56 13.36
N ASN A 62 4.74 2.17 13.30
CA ASN A 62 4.37 3.33 14.11
C ASN A 62 3.13 3.03 14.95
N GLY A 63 3.18 3.35 16.25
CA GLY A 63 2.04 3.28 17.15
C GLY A 63 1.58 1.87 17.51
N GLN A 64 2.50 0.93 17.66
CA GLN A 64 2.20 -0.42 18.14
C GLN A 64 1.71 -0.40 19.60
N SER A 65 0.71 -1.22 19.90
CA SER A 65 0.22 -1.46 21.25
C SER A 65 -0.02 -2.95 21.48
N SER A 66 -0.27 -3.33 22.76
CA SER A 66 -0.63 -4.71 23.11
C SER A 66 -2.04 -5.10 22.68
N ASP A 67 -2.85 -4.16 22.25
CA ASP A 67 -4.31 -4.30 22.06
C ASP A 67 -4.74 -4.02 20.62
N MET A 68 -3.97 -3.23 19.89
CA MET A 68 -4.29 -2.75 18.54
C MET A 68 -3.12 -2.97 17.57
N PHE A 69 -3.47 -3.17 16.32
CA PHE A 69 -2.51 -3.10 15.22
C PHE A 69 -1.87 -1.71 15.12
N PRO A 70 -0.67 -1.60 14.53
CA PRO A 70 0.00 -0.32 14.35
C PRO A 70 -0.85 0.71 13.63
N LYS A 71 -0.62 1.99 13.93
CA LYS A 71 -1.22 3.12 13.19
C LYS A 71 -0.72 3.18 11.76
N GLY A 72 0.48 2.66 11.50
CA GLY A 72 1.08 2.56 10.20
C GLY A 72 2.25 1.60 10.20
N ALA A 73 2.53 1.03 9.04
CA ALA A 73 3.61 0.08 8.84
C ALA A 73 4.19 0.16 7.43
N ILE A 74 5.48 -0.20 7.30
CA ILE A 74 6.10 -0.53 6.03
C ILE A 74 6.56 -1.97 6.09
N LEU A 75 6.05 -2.78 5.17
CA LEU A 75 6.39 -4.18 5.00
C LEU A 75 6.96 -4.42 3.61
N LYS A 76 7.88 -5.36 3.48
CA LYS A 76 8.49 -5.72 2.21
C LYS A 76 8.49 -7.23 2.01
N TRP A 77 8.01 -7.67 0.87
CA TRP A 77 8.08 -9.04 0.40
C TRP A 77 9.10 -9.15 -0.72
N THR A 78 9.91 -10.18 -0.69
CA THR A 78 10.85 -10.53 -1.76
C THR A 78 10.37 -11.82 -2.43
N TYR A 79 10.25 -11.78 -3.75
CA TYR A 79 9.87 -12.91 -4.58
C TYR A 79 10.99 -13.27 -5.56
N GLY A 80 11.34 -14.52 -5.63
CA GLY A 80 12.30 -15.04 -6.58
C GLY A 80 11.81 -15.01 -8.04
N PRO A 81 12.66 -15.41 -8.99
CA PRO A 81 12.26 -15.59 -10.38
C PRO A 81 11.13 -16.62 -10.52
N GLY A 82 10.30 -16.47 -11.52
CA GLY A 82 9.14 -17.34 -11.72
C GLY A 82 8.55 -17.21 -13.11
N THR A 83 7.26 -17.51 -13.25
CA THR A 83 6.55 -17.50 -14.51
C THR A 83 5.31 -16.61 -14.43
N LEU A 84 5.13 -15.74 -15.41
CA LEU A 84 3.91 -14.94 -15.57
C LEU A 84 2.72 -15.83 -15.94
N PRO A 85 1.46 -15.37 -15.79
CA PRO A 85 0.27 -16.12 -16.19
C PRO A 85 0.26 -16.56 -17.66
N ASN A 86 0.94 -15.82 -18.54
CA ASN A 86 1.06 -16.16 -19.96
C ASN A 86 2.21 -17.12 -20.29
N GLY A 87 2.85 -17.74 -19.29
CA GLY A 87 3.93 -18.69 -19.45
C GLY A 87 5.33 -18.11 -19.66
N LYS A 88 5.47 -16.78 -19.79
CA LYS A 88 6.80 -16.14 -19.95
C LYS A 88 7.55 -16.09 -18.61
N ALA A 89 8.88 -16.22 -18.70
CA ALA A 89 9.75 -16.08 -17.53
C ALA A 89 9.60 -14.66 -16.91
N ARG A 90 9.59 -14.62 -15.59
CA ARG A 90 9.53 -13.41 -14.77
C ARG A 90 10.80 -13.34 -13.92
N PRO A 91 11.49 -12.19 -13.86
CA PRO A 91 12.57 -11.97 -12.89
C PRO A 91 12.03 -11.95 -11.45
N GLY A 92 12.93 -12.02 -10.48
CA GLY A 92 12.60 -11.72 -9.11
C GLY A 92 12.15 -10.26 -8.96
N PHE A 93 11.32 -9.97 -7.95
CA PHE A 93 10.85 -8.62 -7.66
C PHE A 93 10.52 -8.45 -6.17
N THR A 94 10.32 -7.22 -5.76
CA THR A 94 9.90 -6.90 -4.40
C THR A 94 8.56 -6.17 -4.41
N VAL A 95 7.77 -6.39 -3.37
CA VAL A 95 6.57 -5.61 -3.07
C VAL A 95 6.80 -4.88 -1.77
N THR A 96 6.63 -3.56 -1.77
CA THR A 96 6.67 -2.76 -0.53
C THR A 96 5.28 -2.21 -0.26
N TRP A 97 4.74 -2.57 0.89
CA TRP A 97 3.46 -2.09 1.41
C TRP A 97 3.70 -0.89 2.30
N TYR A 98 2.97 0.18 2.03
CA TYR A 98 2.92 1.37 2.88
C TYR A 98 1.50 1.51 3.41
N ASP A 99 1.34 1.57 4.72
CA ASP A 99 0.05 1.63 5.37
C ASP A 99 0.00 2.72 6.45
N GLY A 100 -1.15 3.37 6.52
CA GLY A 100 -1.53 4.26 7.61
C GLY A 100 -0.61 5.46 7.82
N MET A 101 -0.44 5.81 9.08
CA MET A 101 0.32 6.99 9.52
C MET A 101 1.71 6.59 10.01
N LEU A 102 2.72 7.10 9.36
CA LEU A 102 4.13 6.91 9.70
C LEU A 102 4.74 8.21 10.21
N LYS A 103 5.89 8.16 10.85
CA LYS A 103 6.59 9.37 11.27
C LYS A 103 7.25 10.05 10.07
N ASN A 104 6.96 11.34 9.87
CA ASN A 104 7.66 12.18 8.90
C ASN A 104 9.02 12.65 9.48
N GLU A 105 9.79 13.44 8.72
CA GLU A 105 11.07 13.97 9.14
C GLU A 105 11.01 14.86 10.39
N LYS A 106 9.83 15.42 10.69
CA LYS A 106 9.56 16.23 11.89
C LYS A 106 9.07 15.40 13.09
N GLY A 107 8.94 14.07 12.93
CA GLY A 107 8.41 13.19 13.97
C GLY A 107 6.88 13.21 14.13
N GLU A 108 6.17 13.83 13.20
CA GLU A 108 4.71 13.91 13.21
C GLU A 108 4.09 12.72 12.45
N ASP A 109 2.88 12.32 12.85
CA ASP A 109 2.13 11.27 12.14
C ASP A 109 1.64 11.81 10.79
N ALA A 110 2.06 11.19 9.70
CA ALA A 110 1.70 11.57 8.33
C ALA A 110 1.54 10.35 7.43
N LEU A 111 0.78 10.47 6.35
CA LEU A 111 0.75 9.46 5.30
C LEU A 111 2.11 9.34 4.62
N ALA A 112 2.49 8.12 4.23
CA ALA A 112 3.80 7.85 3.62
C ALA A 112 3.94 8.33 2.16
N LEU A 113 3.12 9.27 1.69
CA LEU A 113 3.07 9.69 0.28
C LEU A 113 4.40 10.24 -0.23
N GLU A 114 5.13 11.00 0.59
CA GLU A 114 6.46 11.52 0.22
C GLU A 114 7.47 10.38 0.06
N ARG A 115 7.42 9.36 0.91
CA ARG A 115 8.28 8.18 0.81
C ARG A 115 7.95 7.36 -0.44
N VAL A 116 6.67 7.22 -0.76
CA VAL A 116 6.21 6.57 -1.99
C VAL A 116 6.66 7.37 -3.21
N ALA A 117 6.52 8.71 -3.20
CA ALA A 117 7.02 9.57 -4.28
C ALA A 117 8.52 9.39 -4.50
N LYS A 118 9.30 9.36 -3.43
CA LYS A 118 10.75 9.13 -3.48
C LYS A 118 11.10 7.74 -4.04
N ALA A 119 10.33 6.72 -3.68
CA ALA A 119 10.54 5.36 -4.21
C ALA A 119 10.20 5.25 -5.70
N ILE A 120 9.23 6.00 -6.19
CA ILE A 120 8.87 6.06 -7.62
C ILE A 120 9.94 6.80 -8.42
N GLY A 121 10.47 7.88 -7.88
CA GLY A 121 11.35 8.84 -8.54
C GLY A 121 10.58 10.04 -9.10
N GLU A 122 11.07 11.24 -8.80
CA GLU A 122 10.43 12.50 -9.19
C GLU A 122 10.29 12.63 -10.71
N GLU A 123 11.31 12.17 -11.44
CA GLU A 123 11.35 12.20 -12.91
C GLU A 123 10.19 11.43 -13.55
N LYS A 124 9.73 10.33 -12.91
CA LYS A 124 8.58 9.54 -13.39
C LYS A 124 7.24 10.18 -13.06
N LEU A 125 7.22 11.03 -12.04
CA LEU A 125 6.01 11.75 -11.62
C LEU A 125 5.86 13.10 -12.33
N ARG A 126 6.83 13.54 -13.14
CA ARG A 126 6.78 14.83 -13.81
C ARG A 126 5.77 14.84 -14.94
N MET A 127 4.88 15.82 -14.89
CA MET A 127 3.86 16.07 -15.91
C MET A 127 4.46 16.93 -17.07
N PRO A 128 3.84 16.93 -18.27
CA PRO A 128 4.31 17.75 -19.39
C PRO A 128 4.37 19.25 -19.10
N ASP A 129 3.54 19.75 -18.19
CA ASP A 129 3.53 21.16 -17.76
C ASP A 129 4.57 21.47 -16.67
N GLY A 130 5.41 20.49 -16.30
CA GLY A 130 6.43 20.60 -15.27
C GLY A 130 5.94 20.37 -13.83
N SER A 131 4.63 20.24 -13.60
CA SER A 131 4.09 19.89 -12.30
C SER A 131 4.38 18.42 -11.93
N LEU A 132 4.14 18.05 -10.67
CA LEU A 132 4.24 16.66 -10.24
C LEU A 132 2.85 16.01 -10.20
N GLN A 133 2.76 14.81 -10.75
CA GLN A 133 1.56 13.99 -10.66
C GLN A 133 1.26 13.66 -9.19
N LYS A 134 0.04 13.93 -8.77
CA LYS A 134 -0.41 13.60 -7.42
C LYS A 134 -0.50 12.08 -7.26
N ILE A 135 0.15 11.56 -6.22
CA ILE A 135 0.03 10.16 -5.82
C ILE A 135 -1.28 9.99 -5.06
N PRO A 136 -2.10 9.00 -5.44
CA PRO A 136 -3.33 8.68 -4.70
C PRO A 136 -3.01 8.13 -3.31
N THR A 137 -3.94 8.25 -2.39
CA THR A 137 -3.81 7.71 -1.02
C THR A 137 -3.99 6.19 -0.96
N SER A 138 -4.45 5.58 -2.03
CA SER A 138 -4.57 4.13 -2.18
C SER A 138 -4.33 3.72 -3.63
N GLY A 139 -3.76 2.54 -3.82
CA GLY A 139 -3.45 1.97 -5.13
C GLY A 139 -2.08 1.29 -5.17
N ASN A 140 -1.60 1.02 -6.38
CA ASN A 140 -0.33 0.37 -6.63
C ASN A 140 0.53 1.16 -7.61
N VAL A 141 1.85 1.02 -7.48
CA VAL A 141 2.81 1.46 -8.49
C VAL A 141 3.69 0.29 -8.86
N TYR A 142 3.72 -0.05 -10.14
CA TYR A 142 4.65 -1.02 -10.71
C TYR A 142 5.84 -0.25 -11.28
N ILE A 143 7.00 -0.40 -10.65
CA ILE A 143 8.21 0.29 -11.07
C ILE A 143 8.99 -0.64 -12.01
N GLY A 144 8.93 -0.37 -13.29
CA GLY A 144 9.65 -1.09 -14.32
C GLY A 144 11.00 -0.45 -14.66
N THR A 145 11.80 -1.16 -15.45
CA THR A 145 13.11 -0.70 -15.90
C THR A 145 13.04 0.42 -16.96
N LYS A 146 11.94 0.50 -17.71
CA LYS A 146 11.72 1.53 -18.74
C LYS A 146 10.67 2.51 -18.27
N GLU A 147 9.50 2.02 -17.98
CA GLU A 147 8.31 2.79 -17.58
C GLU A 147 7.76 2.23 -16.28
N SER A 148 6.85 2.97 -15.69
CA SER A 148 6.13 2.50 -14.50
C SER A 148 4.63 2.63 -14.75
N LEU A 149 3.84 1.82 -14.03
CA LEU A 149 2.38 1.85 -14.11
C LEU A 149 1.83 2.28 -12.77
N LEU A 150 1.09 3.37 -12.76
CA LEU A 150 0.31 3.83 -11.61
C LEU A 150 -1.12 3.30 -11.74
N VAL A 151 -1.55 2.53 -10.74
CA VAL A 151 -2.91 1.98 -10.63
C VAL A 151 -3.56 2.64 -9.42
N THR A 152 -4.63 3.39 -9.63
CA THR A 152 -5.28 4.17 -8.57
C THR A 152 -6.45 3.41 -7.95
N GLY A 153 -6.74 3.74 -6.68
CA GLY A 153 -7.86 3.17 -5.94
C GLY A 153 -7.60 1.76 -5.39
N ASP A 154 -8.54 1.30 -4.58
CA ASP A 154 -8.43 0.01 -3.89
C ASP A 154 -8.67 -1.18 -4.83
N TYR A 155 -9.36 -0.95 -5.93
CA TYR A 155 -9.83 -1.99 -6.87
C TYR A 155 -9.23 -1.85 -8.28
N GLY A 156 -8.19 -1.03 -8.45
CA GLY A 156 -7.54 -0.87 -9.74
C GLY A 156 -8.35 -0.06 -10.76
N ASP A 157 -9.06 0.97 -10.30
CA ASP A 157 -10.07 1.70 -11.09
C ASP A 157 -9.50 2.40 -12.33
N ARG A 158 -8.27 2.89 -12.26
CA ARG A 158 -7.61 3.62 -13.35
C ARG A 158 -6.13 3.32 -13.37
N SER A 159 -5.64 2.91 -14.53
CA SER A 159 -4.22 2.64 -14.75
C SER A 159 -3.64 3.66 -15.71
N ARG A 160 -2.45 4.20 -15.38
CA ARG A 160 -1.71 5.16 -16.22
C ARG A 160 -0.25 4.81 -16.27
N ILE A 161 0.33 4.87 -17.46
CA ILE A 161 1.78 4.82 -17.61
C ILE A 161 2.37 6.13 -17.12
N ILE A 162 3.42 6.07 -16.35
CA ILE A 162 4.22 7.20 -15.88
C ILE A 162 5.67 7.04 -16.32
N PRO A 163 6.34 8.13 -16.77
CA PRO A 163 5.83 9.51 -16.83
C PRO A 163 4.70 9.72 -17.83
N GLU A 164 3.84 10.69 -17.55
CA GLU A 164 2.62 10.99 -18.33
C GLU A 164 2.88 11.22 -19.82
N VAL A 165 4.03 11.77 -20.18
CA VAL A 165 4.44 11.97 -21.58
C VAL A 165 4.46 10.66 -22.39
N ASN A 166 4.65 9.52 -21.74
CA ASN A 166 4.61 8.22 -22.39
C ASN A 166 3.18 7.67 -22.52
N MET A 167 2.30 8.00 -21.57
CA MET A 167 0.87 7.67 -21.67
C MET A 167 0.21 8.37 -22.86
N GLN A 168 0.60 9.62 -23.18
CA GLN A 168 0.04 10.39 -24.27
C GLN A 168 0.47 9.90 -25.67
N LYS A 169 1.44 8.99 -25.74
CA LYS A 169 1.92 8.40 -27.01
C LYS A 169 1.15 7.13 -27.41
N LEU A 170 0.30 6.60 -26.51
CA LEU A 170 -0.55 5.44 -26.76
C LEU A 170 -1.88 5.84 -27.39
#